data_2c7e451b3ce7b77b863c2a4e93aadf1f
#
_entry.id   2c7e451b3ce7b77b863c2a4e93aadf1f
#
_cell.length_a   1.000
_cell.length_b   1.000
_cell.length_c   1.000
_cell.angle_alpha   90.00
_cell.angle_beta   90.00
_cell.angle_gamma   90.00
#
_symmetry.space_group_name_H-M   'P 1'
#
loop_
_entity.id
_entity.type
_entity.pdbx_description
1 polymer ?
#
loop_
_entity_poly.entity_id
_entity_poly.type
_entity_poly.pdbx_seq_one_letter_code
_entity_poly.pdbx_strand_id
1 'polypeptide(L)'
;MSFCPSMCLGCLHPQVLLLQPFNYAKNMTQQKQPISLNPLVMYRGVHANAVNMGSCTMIQFAVGGRLKQMILNGESRHLSLGEEMASGIAAGTVSGLAGSPLELIMIQQQRKGLSLGATIGDITAKPANIMRGFVGCAVREALWTCGYLSIPPVVRRTLMETYPDTFPDNNRARIPAALLGGLFACYLTHPFDTVKTCMQGDIERKIYGTFSQTAAKIFSDSSIFGFYRGATFRYGRMCCAVFIMDLLKEKVGYALYPEAFA
;
A
#
# COMPACT_ATOMS: atom_id res chain seq x y z
N MET A 1 5.22 -16.79 -16.24
CA MET A 1 4.90 -15.44 -16.72
C MET A 1 6.01 -14.51 -16.27
N SER A 2 6.85 -14.09 -17.21
CA SER A 2 7.93 -13.13 -16.95
C SER A 2 7.29 -11.77 -16.63
N PHE A 3 7.47 -11.33 -15.41
CA PHE A 3 6.94 -10.05 -14.94
C PHE A 3 7.74 -8.91 -15.62
N CYS A 4 7.09 -8.11 -16.46
CA CYS A 4 7.73 -6.97 -17.12
C CYS A 4 7.65 -5.73 -16.21
N PRO A 5 8.76 -5.27 -15.60
CA PRO A 5 8.77 -4.13 -14.67
C PRO A 5 8.28 -2.82 -15.29
N SER A 6 8.51 -2.64 -16.60
CA SER A 6 8.09 -1.46 -17.35
C SER A 6 6.56 -1.33 -17.45
N MET A 7 5.84 -2.45 -17.54
CA MET A 7 4.37 -2.46 -17.60
C MET A 7 3.73 -2.04 -16.28
N CYS A 8 4.36 -2.40 -15.14
CA CYS A 8 3.89 -1.95 -13.82
C CYS A 8 4.08 -0.46 -13.59
N LEU A 9 5.22 0.10 -14.01
CA LEU A 9 5.49 1.54 -13.89
C LEU A 9 4.52 2.37 -14.72
N GLY A 10 4.21 1.94 -15.96
CA GLY A 10 3.25 2.64 -16.83
C GLY A 10 1.82 2.67 -16.27
N CYS A 11 1.38 1.61 -15.59
CA CYS A 11 0.04 1.53 -14.99
C CYS A 11 -0.06 2.21 -13.61
N LEU A 12 1.05 2.36 -12.87
CA LEU A 12 1.06 2.98 -11.54
C LEU A 12 0.79 4.49 -11.58
N HIS A 13 1.27 5.21 -12.60
CA HIS A 13 1.10 6.67 -12.69
C HIS A 13 -0.36 7.11 -12.82
N PRO A 14 -1.18 6.57 -13.74
CA PRO A 14 -2.60 6.91 -13.83
C PRO A 14 -3.37 6.56 -12.55
N GLN A 15 -3.09 5.40 -11.95
CA GLN A 15 -3.72 4.97 -10.72
C GLN A 15 -3.44 5.93 -9.56
N VAL A 16 -2.19 6.39 -9.39
CA VAL A 16 -1.84 7.34 -8.34
C VAL A 16 -2.58 8.65 -8.52
N LEU A 17 -2.64 9.17 -9.74
CA LEU A 17 -3.34 10.42 -10.05
C LEU A 17 -4.84 10.30 -9.75
N LEU A 18 -5.51 9.28 -10.27
CA LEU A 18 -6.95 9.11 -10.10
C LEU A 18 -7.35 8.87 -8.65
N LEU A 19 -6.51 8.19 -7.87
CA LEU A 19 -6.84 7.79 -6.50
C LEU A 19 -6.21 8.67 -5.42
N GLN A 20 -5.49 9.74 -5.80
CA GLN A 20 -4.89 10.70 -4.86
C GLN A 20 -5.92 11.33 -3.91
N PRO A 21 -7.13 11.75 -4.35
CA PRO A 21 -8.13 12.30 -3.46
C PRO A 21 -8.52 11.37 -2.31
N PHE A 22 -8.67 10.07 -2.58
CA PHE A 22 -8.94 9.08 -1.53
C PHE A 22 -7.80 8.97 -0.53
N ASN A 23 -6.55 9.01 -1.01
CA ASN A 23 -5.38 8.96 -0.15
C ASN A 23 -5.27 10.20 0.73
N TYR A 24 -5.53 11.39 0.17
CA TYR A 24 -5.61 12.63 0.92
C TYR A 24 -6.70 12.57 1.99
N ALA A 25 -7.94 12.22 1.62
CA ALA A 25 -9.06 12.14 2.55
C ALA A 25 -8.79 11.15 3.70
N LYS A 26 -8.22 9.99 3.38
CA LYS A 26 -7.78 9.01 4.40
C LYS A 26 -6.79 9.63 5.39
N ASN A 27 -5.73 10.25 4.89
CA ASN A 27 -4.68 10.82 5.73
C ASN A 27 -5.20 11.95 6.63
N MET A 28 -6.07 12.83 6.10
CA MET A 28 -6.68 13.91 6.90
C MET A 28 -7.61 13.34 7.99
N THR A 29 -8.45 12.35 7.63
CA THR A 29 -9.35 11.70 8.60
C THR A 29 -8.56 10.99 9.72
N GLN A 30 -7.48 10.30 9.40
CA GLN A 30 -6.63 9.64 10.41
C GLN A 30 -6.02 10.64 11.39
N GLN A 31 -5.64 11.83 10.92
CA GLN A 31 -5.04 12.89 11.71
C GLN A 31 -6.07 13.82 12.39
N LYS A 32 -7.36 13.56 12.27
CA LYS A 32 -8.46 14.44 12.74
C LYS A 32 -8.37 15.87 12.16
N GLN A 33 -7.90 16.00 10.91
CA GLN A 33 -7.81 17.27 10.20
C GLN A 33 -9.03 17.47 9.28
N PRO A 34 -9.46 18.71 9.04
CA PRO A 34 -10.54 18.98 8.11
C PRO A 34 -10.16 18.58 6.68
N ILE A 35 -11.09 17.97 5.96
CA ILE A 35 -10.92 17.61 4.55
C ILE A 35 -11.26 18.84 3.70
N SER A 36 -10.32 19.28 2.87
CA SER A 36 -10.57 20.32 1.87
C SER A 36 -11.02 19.66 0.57
N LEU A 37 -12.06 20.20 -0.06
CA LEU A 37 -12.53 19.79 -1.38
C LEU A 37 -11.82 20.51 -2.53
N ASN A 38 -10.88 21.40 -2.23
CA ASN A 38 -10.10 22.09 -3.26
C ASN A 38 -9.14 21.11 -3.95
N PRO A 39 -9.26 20.91 -5.29
CA PRO A 39 -8.40 19.99 -6.03
C PRO A 39 -6.91 20.23 -5.82
N LEU A 40 -6.45 21.48 -5.80
CA LEU A 40 -5.04 21.83 -5.58
C LEU A 40 -4.52 21.34 -4.23
N VAL A 41 -5.37 21.30 -3.20
CA VAL A 41 -5.03 20.81 -1.87
C VAL A 41 -5.04 19.27 -1.85
N MET A 42 -6.01 18.64 -2.52
CA MET A 42 -6.15 17.19 -2.57
C MET A 42 -4.98 16.51 -3.29
N TYR A 43 -4.39 17.19 -4.28
CA TYR A 43 -3.24 16.68 -5.06
C TYR A 43 -1.86 17.01 -4.45
N ARG A 44 -1.81 17.69 -3.28
CA ARG A 44 -0.55 17.90 -2.57
C ARG A 44 0.10 16.58 -2.21
N GLY A 45 1.39 16.47 -2.46
CA GLY A 45 2.16 15.26 -2.21
C GLY A 45 1.99 14.15 -3.24
N VAL A 46 1.33 14.38 -4.37
CA VAL A 46 1.13 13.37 -5.42
C VAL A 46 2.46 12.85 -5.99
N HIS A 47 3.45 13.72 -6.17
CA HIS A 47 4.77 13.31 -6.66
C HIS A 47 5.48 12.39 -5.66
N ALA A 48 5.49 12.76 -4.37
CA ALA A 48 6.05 11.91 -3.31
C ALA A 48 5.31 10.56 -3.23
N ASN A 49 3.98 10.56 -3.39
CA ASN A 49 3.18 9.35 -3.44
C ASN A 49 3.50 8.47 -4.64
N ALA A 50 3.68 9.04 -5.83
CA ALA A 50 4.03 8.29 -7.04
C ALA A 50 5.40 7.62 -6.90
N VAL A 51 6.41 8.37 -6.43
CA VAL A 51 7.74 7.81 -6.16
C VAL A 51 7.68 6.73 -5.09
N ASN A 52 6.91 6.94 -4.02
CA ASN A 52 6.72 5.96 -2.95
C ASN A 52 6.11 4.66 -3.49
N MET A 53 5.01 4.74 -4.21
CA MET A 53 4.34 3.56 -4.79
C MET A 53 5.26 2.80 -5.74
N GLY A 54 5.96 3.52 -6.64
CA GLY A 54 6.91 2.91 -7.57
C GLY A 54 8.07 2.22 -6.87
N SER A 55 8.73 2.91 -5.96
CA SER A 55 9.88 2.37 -5.22
C SER A 55 9.50 1.16 -4.36
N CYS A 56 8.40 1.24 -3.60
CA CYS A 56 7.94 0.12 -2.78
C CYS A 56 7.61 -1.10 -3.63
N THR A 57 6.90 -0.92 -4.74
CA THR A 57 6.54 -2.02 -5.64
C THR A 57 7.79 -2.67 -6.25
N MET A 58 8.74 -1.88 -6.74
CA MET A 58 10.00 -2.39 -7.30
C MET A 58 10.78 -3.21 -6.27
N ILE A 59 10.93 -2.69 -5.04
CA ILE A 59 11.64 -3.38 -3.96
C ILE A 59 10.91 -4.68 -3.57
N GLN A 60 9.59 -4.65 -3.44
CA GLN A 60 8.78 -5.83 -3.09
C GLN A 60 8.97 -6.96 -4.11
N PHE A 61 8.90 -6.65 -5.41
CA PHE A 61 9.10 -7.66 -6.44
C PHE A 61 10.56 -8.11 -6.55
N ALA A 62 11.53 -7.22 -6.44
CA ALA A 62 12.94 -7.56 -6.51
C ALA A 62 13.36 -8.45 -5.32
N VAL A 63 13.04 -8.03 -4.09
CA VAL A 63 13.39 -8.78 -2.88
C VAL A 63 12.58 -10.07 -2.80
N GLY A 64 11.27 -10.01 -3.00
CA GLY A 64 10.40 -11.18 -2.96
C GLY A 64 10.77 -12.21 -4.02
N GLY A 65 11.08 -11.76 -5.25
CA GLY A 65 11.54 -12.64 -6.33
C GLY A 65 12.87 -13.34 -6.02
N ARG A 66 13.84 -12.59 -5.48
CA ARG A 66 15.13 -13.14 -5.06
C ARG A 66 14.97 -14.15 -3.91
N LEU A 67 14.18 -13.83 -2.89
CA LEU A 67 13.92 -14.73 -1.77
C LEU A 67 13.24 -16.03 -2.24
N LYS A 68 12.26 -15.94 -3.13
CA LYS A 68 11.61 -17.11 -3.72
C LYS A 68 12.61 -17.99 -4.48
N GLN A 69 13.50 -17.39 -5.26
CA GLN A 69 14.56 -18.14 -5.97
C GLN A 69 15.53 -18.81 -4.98
N MET A 70 15.91 -18.14 -3.90
CA MET A 70 16.78 -18.71 -2.85
C MET A 70 16.11 -19.88 -2.12
N ILE A 71 14.81 -19.76 -1.80
CA ILE A 71 14.05 -20.83 -1.14
C ILE A 71 13.91 -22.07 -2.05
N LEU A 72 13.65 -21.85 -3.34
CA LEU A 72 13.52 -22.93 -4.31
C LEU A 72 14.86 -23.61 -4.64
N ASN A 73 15.97 -22.93 -4.45
CA ASN A 73 17.33 -23.45 -4.69
C ASN A 73 17.48 -24.23 -6.01
N GLY A 74 16.78 -23.79 -7.06
CA GLY A 74 16.79 -24.44 -8.38
C GLY A 74 15.77 -25.58 -8.54
N GLU A 75 14.99 -25.91 -7.52
CA GLU A 75 13.92 -26.92 -7.63
C GLU A 75 12.70 -26.33 -8.35
N SER A 76 12.07 -27.16 -9.20
CA SER A 76 10.83 -26.79 -9.92
C SER A 76 9.56 -27.13 -9.13
N ARG A 77 9.55 -26.85 -7.82
CA ARG A 77 8.38 -27.03 -6.96
C ARG A 77 7.61 -25.72 -6.74
N HIS A 78 6.35 -25.83 -6.38
CA HIS A 78 5.61 -24.69 -5.88
C HIS A 78 6.02 -24.38 -4.43
N LEU A 79 6.13 -23.09 -4.12
CA LEU A 79 6.36 -22.66 -2.74
C LEU A 79 5.15 -23.04 -1.86
N SER A 80 5.41 -23.45 -0.64
CA SER A 80 4.39 -23.61 0.37
C SER A 80 3.80 -22.26 0.77
N LEU A 81 2.60 -22.25 1.33
CA LEU A 81 1.94 -21.01 1.80
C LEU A 81 2.83 -20.26 2.80
N GLY A 82 3.50 -20.98 3.72
CA GLY A 82 4.39 -20.39 4.70
C GLY A 82 5.61 -19.71 4.06
N GLU A 83 6.22 -20.33 3.04
CA GLU A 83 7.35 -19.77 2.30
C GLU A 83 6.94 -18.53 1.50
N GLU A 84 5.75 -18.55 0.88
CA GLU A 84 5.21 -17.39 0.19
C GLU A 84 4.94 -16.23 1.16
N MET A 85 4.33 -16.53 2.32
CA MET A 85 4.08 -15.53 3.37
C MET A 85 5.38 -14.95 3.92
N ALA A 86 6.37 -15.79 4.22
CA ALA A 86 7.67 -15.34 4.73
C ALA A 86 8.40 -14.43 3.73
N SER A 87 8.40 -14.81 2.45
CA SER A 87 8.99 -13.98 1.39
C SER A 87 8.26 -12.64 1.23
N GLY A 88 6.94 -12.64 1.33
CA GLY A 88 6.11 -11.43 1.29
C GLY A 88 6.36 -10.50 2.48
N ILE A 89 6.42 -11.04 3.69
CA ILE A 89 6.73 -10.28 4.92
C ILE A 89 8.12 -9.63 4.82
N ALA A 90 9.14 -10.39 4.43
CA ALA A 90 10.49 -9.87 4.28
C ALA A 90 10.58 -8.78 3.19
N ALA A 91 9.98 -9.01 2.03
CA ALA A 91 9.94 -8.02 0.95
C ALA A 91 9.19 -6.75 1.36
N GLY A 92 8.08 -6.88 2.06
CA GLY A 92 7.33 -5.75 2.60
C GLY A 92 8.10 -4.97 3.66
N THR A 93 8.80 -5.65 4.57
CA THR A 93 9.63 -4.99 5.59
C THR A 93 10.74 -4.16 4.96
N VAL A 94 11.45 -4.74 3.97
CA VAL A 94 12.52 -4.03 3.25
C VAL A 94 11.98 -2.84 2.47
N SER A 95 10.83 -2.98 1.79
CA SER A 95 10.19 -1.86 1.09
C SER A 95 9.79 -0.72 2.03
N GLY A 96 9.45 -1.03 3.28
CA GLY A 96 9.13 -0.04 4.32
C GLY A 96 10.30 0.91 4.65
N LEU A 97 11.56 0.50 4.44
CA LEU A 97 12.72 1.36 4.63
C LEU A 97 12.72 2.55 3.64
N ALA A 98 12.43 2.28 2.38
CA ALA A 98 12.32 3.33 1.35
C ALA A 98 10.98 4.07 1.45
N GLY A 99 9.91 3.36 1.77
CA GLY A 99 8.55 3.89 1.84
C GLY A 99 8.34 4.89 2.97
N SER A 100 8.93 4.65 4.15
CA SER A 100 8.68 5.48 5.34
C SER A 100 9.04 6.95 5.14
N PRO A 101 10.24 7.33 4.65
CA PRO A 101 10.58 8.74 4.42
C PRO A 101 9.73 9.38 3.31
N LEU A 102 9.41 8.65 2.26
CA LEU A 102 8.59 9.17 1.15
C LEU A 102 7.15 9.44 1.58
N GLU A 103 6.57 8.55 2.38
CA GLU A 103 5.24 8.77 2.98
C GLU A 103 5.25 9.93 3.98
N LEU A 104 6.33 10.08 4.76
CA LEU A 104 6.49 11.22 5.66
C LEU A 104 6.47 12.54 4.89
N ILE A 105 7.20 12.64 3.78
CA ILE A 105 7.19 13.81 2.90
C ILE A 105 5.78 14.09 2.41
N MET A 106 5.09 13.08 1.88
CA MET A 106 3.72 13.22 1.38
C MET A 106 2.76 13.74 2.48
N ILE A 107 2.80 13.13 3.67
CA ILE A 107 1.91 13.49 4.78
C ILE A 107 2.19 14.91 5.28
N GLN A 108 3.47 15.31 5.36
CA GLN A 108 3.84 16.67 5.75
C GLN A 108 3.42 17.72 4.70
N GLN A 109 3.53 17.40 3.40
CA GLN A 109 3.02 18.28 2.34
C GLN A 109 1.50 18.45 2.44
N GLN A 110 0.77 17.38 2.68
CA GLN A 110 -0.68 17.42 2.83
C GLN A 110 -1.10 18.24 4.06
N ARG A 111 -0.37 18.10 5.16
CA ARG A 111 -0.69 18.79 6.43
C ARG A 111 -0.28 20.26 6.46
N LYS A 112 0.97 20.56 6.09
CA LYS A 112 1.53 21.92 6.17
C LYS A 112 1.30 22.76 4.91
N GLY A 113 1.00 22.12 3.78
CA GLY A 113 0.81 22.80 2.51
C GLY A 113 2.09 23.35 1.88
N LEU A 114 3.26 22.89 2.34
CA LEU A 114 4.56 23.34 1.85
C LEU A 114 4.89 22.74 0.48
N SER A 115 5.79 23.39 -0.27
CA SER A 115 6.35 22.83 -1.48
C SER A 115 7.22 21.58 -1.17
N LEU A 116 7.51 20.77 -2.19
CA LEU A 116 8.33 19.55 -2.02
C LEU A 116 9.70 19.87 -1.42
N GLY A 117 10.40 20.87 -1.99
CA GLY A 117 11.74 21.27 -1.53
C GLY A 117 11.72 21.80 -0.08
N ALA A 118 10.74 22.65 0.26
CA ALA A 118 10.60 23.17 1.62
C ALA A 118 10.29 22.06 2.63
N THR A 119 9.46 21.07 2.24
CA THR A 119 9.15 19.91 3.10
C THR A 119 10.36 19.03 3.33
N ILE A 120 11.14 18.76 2.29
CA ILE A 120 12.40 17.99 2.42
C ILE A 120 13.37 18.73 3.33
N GLY A 121 13.55 20.05 3.13
CA GLY A 121 14.41 20.88 3.99
C GLY A 121 13.98 20.84 5.48
N ASP A 122 12.68 20.95 5.76
CA ASP A 122 12.15 20.88 7.13
C ASP A 122 12.38 19.50 7.80
N ILE A 123 12.26 18.43 7.03
CA ILE A 123 12.51 17.08 7.53
C ILE A 123 14.01 16.82 7.74
N THR A 124 14.86 17.24 6.80
CA THR A 124 16.32 17.00 6.85
C THR A 124 17.02 17.88 7.88
N ALA A 125 16.44 19.01 8.23
CA ALA A 125 16.94 19.86 9.33
C ALA A 125 16.97 19.10 10.67
N LYS A 126 16.15 18.04 10.83
CA LYS A 126 16.12 17.18 12.01
C LYS A 126 16.21 15.71 11.60
N PRO A 127 17.41 15.16 11.33
CA PRO A 127 17.61 13.81 10.78
C PRO A 127 16.92 12.70 11.57
N ALA A 128 16.78 12.84 12.89
CA ALA A 128 16.06 11.90 13.77
C ALA A 128 14.58 11.73 13.38
N ASN A 129 14.01 12.63 12.59
CA ASN A 129 12.63 12.56 12.16
C ASN A 129 12.43 11.81 10.84
N ILE A 130 13.48 11.58 10.04
CA ILE A 130 13.40 10.94 8.73
C ILE A 130 12.73 9.56 8.81
N MET A 131 13.06 8.80 9.85
CA MET A 131 12.51 7.46 10.10
C MET A 131 11.30 7.46 11.05
N ARG A 132 10.67 8.62 11.26
CA ARG A 132 9.51 8.72 12.12
C ARG A 132 8.33 7.91 11.58
N GLY A 133 7.79 7.02 12.41
CA GLY A 133 6.72 6.10 12.01
C GLY A 133 7.18 4.87 11.22
N PHE A 134 8.51 4.67 11.09
CA PHE A 134 9.08 3.53 10.36
C PHE A 134 8.53 2.19 10.83
N VAL A 135 8.46 1.93 12.12
CA VAL A 135 7.93 0.66 12.67
C VAL A 135 6.53 0.38 12.15
N GLY A 136 5.64 1.37 12.24
CA GLY A 136 4.27 1.23 11.72
C GLY A 136 4.24 1.04 10.20
N CYS A 137 5.15 1.71 9.46
CA CYS A 137 5.29 1.53 8.02
C CYS A 137 5.76 0.11 7.67
N ALA A 138 6.81 -0.38 8.31
CA ALA A 138 7.38 -1.70 8.06
C ALA A 138 6.37 -2.82 8.36
N VAL A 139 5.71 -2.78 9.51
CA VAL A 139 4.67 -3.75 9.88
C VAL A 139 3.50 -3.69 8.89
N ARG A 140 3.06 -2.49 8.53
CA ARG A 140 1.99 -2.30 7.55
C ARG A 140 2.36 -2.90 6.19
N GLU A 141 3.55 -2.60 5.67
CA GLU A 141 4.02 -3.11 4.39
C GLU A 141 4.21 -4.64 4.42
N ALA A 142 4.78 -5.17 5.49
CA ALA A 142 4.96 -6.60 5.68
C ALA A 142 3.62 -7.37 5.61
N LEU A 143 2.65 -6.94 6.42
CA LEU A 143 1.32 -7.56 6.46
C LEU A 143 0.52 -7.32 5.16
N TRP A 144 0.66 -6.13 4.57
CA TRP A 144 0.00 -5.81 3.30
C TRP A 144 0.53 -6.69 2.18
N THR A 145 1.86 -6.80 2.03
CA THR A 145 2.50 -7.60 0.98
C THR A 145 2.18 -9.08 1.15
N CYS A 146 2.21 -9.58 2.39
CA CYS A 146 1.79 -10.93 2.73
C CYS A 146 0.33 -11.18 2.31
N GLY A 147 -0.59 -10.32 2.72
CA GLY A 147 -2.01 -10.45 2.42
C GLY A 147 -2.32 -10.32 0.92
N TYR A 148 -1.68 -9.38 0.24
CA TYR A 148 -1.89 -9.13 -1.18
C TYR A 148 -1.31 -10.24 -2.09
N LEU A 149 -0.17 -10.83 -1.74
CA LEU A 149 0.46 -11.88 -2.54
C LEU A 149 -0.05 -13.29 -2.22
N SER A 150 -0.41 -13.57 -0.96
CA SER A 150 -0.70 -14.94 -0.51
C SER A 150 -2.20 -15.25 -0.45
N ILE A 151 -3.06 -14.28 -0.10
CA ILE A 151 -4.49 -14.53 0.08
C ILE A 151 -5.24 -14.71 -1.24
N PRO A 152 -5.08 -13.85 -2.27
CA PRO A 152 -5.87 -13.96 -3.50
C PRO A 152 -5.72 -15.29 -4.24
N PRO A 153 -4.52 -15.91 -4.36
CA PRO A 153 -4.40 -17.23 -4.97
C PRO A 153 -5.19 -18.32 -4.24
N VAL A 154 -5.19 -18.28 -2.89
CA VAL A 154 -5.93 -19.26 -2.08
C VAL A 154 -7.44 -19.06 -2.25
N VAL A 155 -7.92 -17.82 -2.07
CA VAL A 155 -9.35 -17.48 -2.23
C VAL A 155 -9.84 -17.86 -3.63
N ARG A 156 -9.05 -17.58 -4.67
CA ARG A 156 -9.39 -17.91 -6.05
C ARG A 156 -9.57 -19.42 -6.23
N ARG A 157 -8.64 -20.24 -5.71
CA ARG A 157 -8.75 -21.70 -5.74
C ARG A 157 -10.01 -22.15 -5.03
N THR A 158 -10.24 -21.69 -3.81
CA THR A 158 -11.43 -22.04 -3.03
C THR A 158 -12.73 -21.65 -3.76
N LEU A 159 -12.79 -20.47 -4.39
CA LEU A 159 -13.98 -20.06 -5.17
C LEU A 159 -14.24 -21.00 -6.35
N MET A 160 -13.20 -21.41 -7.07
CA MET A 160 -13.32 -22.33 -8.21
C MET A 160 -13.70 -23.74 -7.78
N GLU A 161 -13.21 -24.21 -6.63
CA GLU A 161 -13.52 -25.55 -6.08
C GLU A 161 -14.92 -25.60 -5.47
N THR A 162 -15.34 -24.52 -4.76
CA THR A 162 -16.63 -24.50 -4.03
C THR A 162 -17.80 -24.11 -4.93
N TYR A 163 -17.57 -23.24 -5.90
CA TYR A 163 -18.62 -22.70 -6.80
C TYR A 163 -18.20 -22.79 -8.28
N PRO A 164 -18.00 -24.01 -8.83
CA PRO A 164 -17.51 -24.22 -10.18
C PRO A 164 -18.45 -23.64 -11.27
N ASP A 165 -19.76 -23.67 -11.04
CA ASP A 165 -20.74 -23.11 -11.97
C ASP A 165 -20.68 -21.59 -12.10
N THR A 166 -20.34 -20.91 -11.01
CA THR A 166 -20.25 -19.44 -10.97
C THR A 166 -18.86 -18.97 -11.39
N PHE A 167 -17.83 -19.70 -11.04
CA PHE A 167 -16.42 -19.39 -11.30
C PHE A 167 -15.74 -20.52 -12.08
N PRO A 168 -16.19 -20.80 -13.33
CA PRO A 168 -15.61 -21.88 -14.13
C PRO A 168 -14.17 -21.58 -14.55
N ASP A 169 -13.81 -20.28 -14.62
CA ASP A 169 -12.52 -19.83 -15.13
C ASP A 169 -11.75 -18.98 -14.09
N ASN A 170 -10.43 -19.09 -14.21
CA ASN A 170 -9.47 -18.32 -13.44
C ASN A 170 -9.69 -16.80 -13.53
N ASN A 171 -10.16 -16.31 -14.69
CA ASN A 171 -10.42 -14.91 -14.93
C ASN A 171 -11.64 -14.39 -14.16
N ARG A 172 -12.72 -15.17 -14.05
CA ARG A 172 -13.93 -14.79 -13.30
C ARG A 172 -13.67 -14.74 -11.80
N ALA A 173 -12.87 -15.66 -11.26
CA ALA A 173 -12.53 -15.72 -9.85
C ALA A 173 -11.47 -14.67 -9.43
N ARG A 174 -10.74 -14.05 -10.38
CA ARG A 174 -9.62 -13.13 -10.12
C ARG A 174 -10.05 -11.87 -9.38
N ILE A 175 -11.08 -11.18 -9.87
CA ILE A 175 -11.55 -9.91 -9.26
C ILE A 175 -12.13 -10.14 -7.86
N PRO A 176 -13.09 -11.07 -7.64
CA PRO A 176 -13.58 -11.37 -6.30
C PRO A 176 -12.46 -11.76 -5.31
N ALA A 177 -11.51 -12.60 -5.75
CA ALA A 177 -10.39 -13.00 -4.91
C ALA A 177 -9.48 -11.82 -4.54
N ALA A 178 -9.19 -10.93 -5.50
CA ALA A 178 -8.39 -9.74 -5.25
C ALA A 178 -9.10 -8.75 -4.30
N LEU A 179 -10.42 -8.59 -4.43
CA LEU A 179 -11.22 -7.75 -3.55
C LEU A 179 -11.28 -8.31 -2.13
N LEU A 180 -11.54 -9.61 -1.96
CA LEU A 180 -11.58 -10.25 -0.65
C LEU A 180 -10.21 -10.25 0.04
N GLY A 181 -9.15 -10.61 -0.68
CA GLY A 181 -7.79 -10.57 -0.15
C GLY A 181 -7.34 -9.15 0.19
N GLY A 182 -7.66 -8.17 -0.68
CA GLY A 182 -7.37 -6.77 -0.43
C GLY A 182 -8.18 -6.17 0.73
N LEU A 183 -9.45 -6.56 0.90
CA LEU A 183 -10.29 -6.19 2.04
C LEU A 183 -9.66 -6.67 3.34
N PHE A 184 -9.33 -7.95 3.41
CA PHE A 184 -8.68 -8.55 4.57
C PHE A 184 -7.37 -7.84 4.91
N ALA A 185 -6.47 -7.71 3.93
CA ALA A 185 -5.19 -7.01 4.11
C ALA A 185 -5.39 -5.55 4.54
N CYS A 186 -6.37 -4.86 3.96
CA CYS A 186 -6.68 -3.47 4.27
C CYS A 186 -7.10 -3.29 5.74
N TYR A 187 -8.02 -4.11 6.23
CA TYR A 187 -8.51 -4.00 7.60
C TYR A 187 -7.48 -4.49 8.61
N LEU A 188 -6.76 -5.57 8.33
CA LEU A 188 -5.69 -6.08 9.20
C LEU A 188 -4.56 -5.06 9.41
N THR A 189 -4.19 -4.33 8.35
CA THR A 189 -3.07 -3.37 8.40
C THR A 189 -3.49 -1.96 8.81
N HIS A 190 -4.79 -1.68 8.88
CA HIS A 190 -5.29 -0.32 9.13
C HIS A 190 -4.88 0.27 10.48
N PRO A 191 -4.89 -0.47 11.61
CA PRO A 191 -4.43 0.04 12.89
C PRO A 191 -3.00 0.58 12.84
N PHE A 192 -2.09 -0.17 12.21
CA PHE A 192 -0.69 0.23 12.06
C PHE A 192 -0.53 1.46 11.17
N ASP A 193 -1.34 1.54 10.11
CA ASP A 193 -1.38 2.69 9.21
C ASP A 193 -1.86 3.96 9.94
N THR A 194 -2.88 3.85 10.79
CA THR A 194 -3.40 4.99 11.56
C THR A 194 -2.37 5.50 12.57
N VAL A 195 -1.75 4.61 13.35
CA VAL A 195 -0.71 4.99 14.30
C VAL A 195 0.45 5.68 13.58
N LYS A 196 0.94 5.08 12.49
CA LYS A 196 2.01 5.64 11.67
C LYS A 196 1.65 7.04 11.13
N THR A 197 0.47 7.19 10.54
CA THR A 197 0.02 8.45 9.93
C THR A 197 -0.12 9.56 10.97
N CYS A 198 -0.61 9.25 12.17
CA CYS A 198 -0.66 10.18 13.29
C CYS A 198 0.75 10.63 13.72
N MET A 199 1.70 9.68 13.82
CA MET A 199 3.09 9.99 14.16
C MET A 199 3.77 10.83 13.08
N GLN A 200 3.58 10.50 11.81
CA GLN A 200 4.16 11.22 10.67
C GLN A 200 3.52 12.59 10.46
N GLY A 201 2.25 12.74 10.83
CA GLY A 201 1.60 14.05 10.85
C GLY A 201 2.17 14.98 11.94
N ASP A 202 2.48 14.46 13.12
CA ASP A 202 3.04 15.22 14.25
C ASP A 202 4.55 15.02 14.36
N ILE A 203 5.29 15.60 13.40
CA ILE A 203 6.76 15.48 13.34
C ILE A 203 7.45 16.14 14.56
N GLU A 204 6.80 17.12 15.18
CA GLU A 204 7.31 17.86 16.35
C GLU A 204 7.08 17.14 17.67
N ARG A 205 6.39 15.99 17.64
CA ARG A 205 6.08 15.17 18.84
C ARG A 205 5.27 15.89 19.92
N LYS A 206 4.45 16.85 19.53
CA LYS A 206 3.60 17.62 20.47
C LYS A 206 2.48 16.78 21.08
N ILE A 207 1.90 15.89 20.29
CA ILE A 207 0.71 15.10 20.64
C ILE A 207 1.06 13.59 20.68
N TYR A 208 1.83 13.11 19.72
CA TYR A 208 2.14 11.71 19.50
C TYR A 208 3.63 11.43 19.73
N GLY A 209 3.92 10.51 20.65
CA GLY A 209 5.28 10.12 21.02
C GLY A 209 5.82 8.94 20.20
N THR A 210 6.18 7.87 20.92
CA THR A 210 6.59 6.58 20.33
C THR A 210 5.40 5.83 19.76
N PHE A 211 5.65 4.73 19.04
CA PHE A 211 4.59 3.91 18.46
C PHE A 211 3.58 3.44 19.51
N SER A 212 4.07 2.87 20.62
CA SER A 212 3.21 2.36 21.71
C SER A 212 2.44 3.48 22.42
N GLN A 213 3.09 4.60 22.70
CA GLN A 213 2.44 5.77 23.30
C GLN A 213 1.35 6.34 22.40
N THR A 214 1.62 6.40 21.08
CA THR A 214 0.64 6.86 20.09
C THR A 214 -0.55 5.91 20.02
N ALA A 215 -0.30 4.59 19.99
CA ALA A 215 -1.36 3.59 20.01
C ALA A 215 -2.22 3.70 21.29
N ALA A 216 -1.61 3.78 22.46
CA ALA A 216 -2.31 3.96 23.74
C ALA A 216 -3.16 5.24 23.73
N LYS A 217 -2.62 6.35 23.22
CA LYS A 217 -3.35 7.60 23.11
C LYS A 217 -4.55 7.52 22.18
N ILE A 218 -4.41 6.90 21.00
CA ILE A 218 -5.53 6.69 20.06
C ILE A 218 -6.61 5.85 20.71
N PHE A 219 -6.22 4.80 21.44
CA PHE A 219 -7.15 3.94 22.18
C PHE A 219 -7.89 4.69 23.28
N SER A 220 -7.19 5.48 24.11
CA SER A 220 -7.82 6.28 25.17
C SER A 220 -8.76 7.35 24.62
N ASP A 221 -8.39 8.00 23.50
CA ASP A 221 -9.18 9.09 22.92
C ASP A 221 -10.44 8.61 22.18
N SER A 222 -10.45 7.40 21.64
CA SER A 222 -11.49 6.98 20.68
C SER A 222 -11.72 5.47 20.64
N SER A 223 -11.25 4.75 21.65
CA SER A 223 -11.37 3.29 21.75
C SER A 223 -10.81 2.60 20.48
N ILE A 224 -11.21 1.36 20.23
CA ILE A 224 -10.78 0.59 19.04
C ILE A 224 -11.17 1.26 17.72
N PHE A 225 -12.27 1.99 17.70
CA PHE A 225 -12.75 2.70 16.49
C PHE A 225 -11.79 3.80 16.04
N GLY A 226 -10.96 4.33 16.95
CA GLY A 226 -9.91 5.30 16.63
C GLY A 226 -8.89 4.79 15.63
N PHE A 227 -8.58 3.49 15.67
CA PHE A 227 -7.63 2.86 14.76
C PHE A 227 -8.18 2.69 13.34
N TYR A 228 -9.50 2.64 13.18
CA TYR A 228 -10.17 2.42 11.88
C TYR A 228 -10.66 3.70 11.21
N ARG A 229 -10.23 4.87 11.70
CA ARG A 229 -10.53 6.14 11.05
C ARG A 229 -9.98 6.17 9.63
N GLY A 230 -10.84 6.53 8.67
CA GLY A 230 -10.48 6.60 7.27
C GLY A 230 -10.38 5.24 6.57
N ALA A 231 -10.78 4.13 7.22
CA ALA A 231 -10.80 2.80 6.62
C ALA A 231 -11.65 2.76 5.35
N THR A 232 -12.79 3.44 5.36
CA THR A 232 -13.70 3.54 4.20
C THR A 232 -13.00 4.14 2.98
N PHE A 233 -12.25 5.24 3.16
CA PHE A 233 -11.49 5.84 2.05
C PHE A 233 -10.38 4.92 1.54
N ARG A 234 -9.69 4.22 2.45
CA ARG A 234 -8.64 3.26 2.09
C ARG A 234 -9.22 2.09 1.32
N TYR A 235 -10.34 1.54 1.79
CA TYR A 235 -11.02 0.43 1.12
C TYR A 235 -11.59 0.85 -0.24
N GLY A 236 -12.28 1.99 -0.32
CA GLY A 236 -12.78 2.54 -1.58
C GLY A 236 -11.64 2.75 -2.59
N ARG A 237 -10.50 3.32 -2.15
CA ARG A 237 -9.30 3.43 -2.98
C ARG A 237 -8.81 2.07 -3.49
N MET A 238 -8.80 1.06 -2.64
CA MET A 238 -8.36 -0.29 -3.00
C MET A 238 -9.30 -0.93 -4.03
N CYS A 239 -10.62 -0.85 -3.82
CA CYS A 239 -11.60 -1.33 -4.79
C CYS A 239 -11.43 -0.66 -6.15
N CYS A 240 -11.38 0.68 -6.19
CA CYS A 240 -11.14 1.42 -7.42
C CYS A 240 -9.81 1.03 -8.07
N ALA A 241 -8.76 0.81 -7.29
CA ALA A 241 -7.46 0.39 -7.81
C ALA A 241 -7.52 -0.96 -8.53
N VAL A 242 -8.22 -1.95 -7.95
CA VAL A 242 -8.39 -3.27 -8.57
C VAL A 242 -9.08 -3.15 -9.92
N PHE A 243 -10.18 -2.40 -10.01
CA PHE A 243 -10.90 -2.20 -11.28
C PHE A 243 -10.08 -1.39 -12.30
N ILE A 244 -9.42 -0.32 -11.88
CA ILE A 244 -8.58 0.50 -12.77
C ILE A 244 -7.43 -0.33 -13.33
N MET A 245 -6.78 -1.14 -12.50
CA MET A 245 -5.67 -1.99 -12.94
C MET A 245 -6.13 -3.07 -13.92
N ASP A 246 -7.32 -3.62 -13.71
CA ASP A 246 -7.89 -4.62 -14.62
C ASP A 246 -8.24 -4.00 -15.98
N LEU A 247 -8.89 -2.84 -15.99
CA LEU A 247 -9.20 -2.09 -17.22
C LEU A 247 -7.93 -1.64 -17.97
N LEU A 248 -6.92 -1.16 -17.24
CA LEU A 248 -5.66 -0.75 -17.85
C LEU A 248 -4.92 -1.94 -18.45
N LYS A 249 -4.95 -3.09 -17.77
CA LYS A 249 -4.34 -4.31 -18.27
C LYS A 249 -5.03 -4.75 -19.57
N GLU A 250 -6.35 -4.79 -19.62
CA GLU A 250 -7.08 -5.18 -20.81
C GLU A 250 -6.88 -4.20 -21.98
N LYS A 251 -7.11 -2.90 -21.77
CA LYS A 251 -7.12 -1.93 -22.87
C LYS A 251 -5.72 -1.45 -23.25
N VAL A 252 -4.88 -1.15 -22.29
CA VAL A 252 -3.54 -0.58 -22.55
C VAL A 252 -2.51 -1.68 -22.74
N GLY A 253 -2.61 -2.77 -21.95
CA GLY A 253 -1.71 -3.91 -22.08
C GLY A 253 -1.79 -4.55 -23.46
N TYR A 254 -3.00 -4.85 -23.95
CA TYR A 254 -3.21 -5.38 -25.29
C TYR A 254 -2.78 -4.42 -26.40
N ALA A 255 -2.96 -3.11 -26.22
CA ALA A 255 -2.58 -2.12 -27.21
C ALA A 255 -1.06 -1.90 -27.31
N LEU A 256 -0.34 -1.97 -26.19
CA LEU A 256 1.10 -1.70 -26.15
C LEU A 256 1.98 -2.96 -26.28
N TYR A 257 1.47 -4.11 -25.86
CA TYR A 257 2.23 -5.36 -25.81
C TYR A 257 1.37 -6.55 -26.26
N PRO A 258 0.89 -6.58 -27.52
CA PRO A 258 0.02 -7.65 -28.00
C PRO A 258 0.65 -9.04 -27.88
N GLU A 259 1.97 -9.15 -28.08
CA GLU A 259 2.72 -10.42 -27.98
C GLU A 259 2.77 -11.00 -26.57
N ALA A 260 2.58 -10.19 -25.51
CA ALA A 260 2.58 -10.67 -24.14
C ALA A 260 1.22 -11.23 -23.70
N PHE A 261 0.17 -11.03 -24.51
CA PHE A 261 -1.21 -11.42 -24.23
C PHE A 261 -1.77 -12.40 -25.27
N ALA A 262 -1.03 -12.69 -26.36
CA ALA A 262 -1.29 -13.77 -27.29
C ALA A 262 -0.81 -15.10 -26.70
#